data_1cf6d4ccbdb2e3968c5f285995a097d5
#
_entry.id   1cf6d4ccbdb2e3968c5f285995a097d5
#
_cell.length_a   1.000
_cell.length_b   1.000
_cell.length_c   1.000
_cell.angle_alpha   90.00
_cell.angle_beta   90.00
_cell.angle_gamma   90.00
#
_symmetry.space_group_name_H-M   'P 1'
#
loop_
_entity.id
_entity.type
_entity.pdbx_description
1 polymer ?
#
loop_
_entity_poly.entity_id
_entity_poly.type
_entity_poly.pdbx_seq_one_letter_code
_entity_poly.pdbx_strand_id
1 'polypeptide(L)'
;MCIRDSHKPTGIVCTAEKREKNNVVDYINYPKRIYPIGRLDKDSEGLLLMTNNGDIVNRIMRAGNMHEKEYIVTVNKPVTDSFLRGLAGGVPLVELNATTRKCKVWRIGKRQFGIILTQGLNRQIRRMCEYFGYRVEKLVRTRIMNIELGDLKAGTYREVTPQEYKELMRLVKDSSNTTVIHGRDGGDR
;
A
#
# COMPACT_ATOMS: atom_id res chain seq x y z
N MET A 1 -10.27 -15.89 13.28
CA MET A 1 -9.67 -14.70 12.67
C MET A 1 -10.18 -14.59 11.25
N CYS A 2 -10.66 -13.43 10.84
CA CYS A 2 -11.24 -13.22 9.52
C CYS A 2 -10.38 -12.16 8.80
N ILE A 3 -9.85 -12.51 7.62
CA ILE A 3 -9.20 -11.57 6.71
C ILE A 3 -10.06 -11.54 5.47
N ARG A 4 -10.32 -10.32 4.98
CA ARG A 4 -11.06 -10.07 3.76
C ARG A 4 -10.25 -9.16 2.87
N ASP A 5 -10.26 -9.42 1.61
CA ASP A 5 -9.79 -8.48 0.62
C ASP A 5 -10.95 -7.69 0.04
N SER A 6 -10.73 -6.42 -0.21
CA SER A 6 -11.70 -5.53 -0.80
C SER A 6 -11.04 -4.71 -1.90
N HIS A 7 -11.80 -4.40 -2.93
CA HIS A 7 -11.40 -3.43 -3.95
C HIS A 7 -11.95 -2.06 -3.56
N LYS A 8 -11.14 -1.29 -2.82
CA LYS A 8 -11.51 0.06 -2.41
C LYS A 8 -11.60 0.96 -3.65
N PRO A 9 -12.74 1.60 -3.92
CA PRO A 9 -12.83 2.61 -4.98
C PRO A 9 -12.21 3.94 -4.54
N THR A 10 -12.02 4.84 -5.49
CA THR A 10 -11.68 6.24 -5.21
C THR A 10 -12.82 6.92 -4.42
N GLY A 11 -12.49 7.98 -3.68
CA GLY A 11 -13.47 8.72 -2.87
C GLY A 11 -13.69 8.17 -1.45
N ILE A 12 -13.29 6.93 -1.16
CA ILE A 12 -13.43 6.30 0.16
C ILE A 12 -12.16 6.49 0.98
N VAL A 13 -12.31 6.89 2.25
CA VAL A 13 -11.22 7.13 3.20
C VAL A 13 -10.95 5.90 4.04
N CYS A 14 -9.70 5.48 4.16
CA CYS A 14 -9.27 4.37 5.01
C CYS A 14 -9.22 4.79 6.49
N THR A 15 -10.39 4.93 7.09
CA THR A 15 -10.57 5.22 8.53
C THR A 15 -11.75 4.44 9.09
N ALA A 16 -11.76 4.21 10.40
CA ALA A 16 -12.88 3.71 11.16
C ALA A 16 -13.63 4.86 11.89
N GLU A 17 -13.28 6.10 11.64
CA GLU A 17 -13.87 7.26 12.29
C GLU A 17 -15.27 7.55 11.72
N LYS A 18 -16.30 7.44 12.55
CA LYS A 18 -17.71 7.62 12.14
C LYS A 18 -18.06 9.05 11.66
N ARG A 19 -17.25 10.06 11.99
CA ARG A 19 -17.44 11.43 11.50
C ARG A 19 -17.17 11.54 9.99
N GLU A 20 -16.32 10.66 9.46
CA GLU A 20 -16.07 10.59 8.02
C GLU A 20 -17.16 9.73 7.37
N LYS A 21 -18.08 10.37 6.65
CA LYS A 21 -19.24 9.68 6.02
C LYS A 21 -18.83 8.67 4.95
N ASN A 22 -17.67 8.90 4.30
CA ASN A 22 -17.14 8.03 3.26
C ASN A 22 -16.02 7.12 3.81
N ASN A 23 -16.15 6.64 5.04
CA ASN A 23 -15.17 5.74 5.64
C ASN A 23 -15.31 4.31 5.10
N VAL A 24 -14.19 3.60 5.02
CA VAL A 24 -14.13 2.26 4.41
C VAL A 24 -14.91 1.20 5.21
N VAL A 25 -15.04 1.35 6.52
CA VAL A 25 -15.71 0.36 7.37
C VAL A 25 -17.22 0.38 7.11
N ASP A 26 -17.81 1.56 7.10
CA ASP A 26 -19.25 1.73 6.80
C ASP A 26 -19.54 1.40 5.32
N TYR A 27 -18.61 1.75 4.42
CA TYR A 27 -18.74 1.44 3.00
C TYR A 27 -18.83 -0.08 2.72
N ILE A 28 -17.95 -0.87 3.36
CA ILE A 28 -17.95 -2.35 3.22
C ILE A 28 -19.18 -2.95 3.92
N ASN A 29 -19.70 -2.31 4.96
CA ASN A 29 -20.88 -2.73 5.73
C ASN A 29 -20.83 -4.22 6.12
N TYR A 30 -19.70 -4.66 6.67
CA TYR A 30 -19.52 -6.05 7.08
C TYR A 30 -20.17 -6.31 8.45
N PRO A 31 -20.87 -7.47 8.67
CA PRO A 31 -21.65 -7.72 9.90
C PRO A 31 -20.84 -7.74 11.20
N LYS A 32 -19.51 -7.97 11.10
CA LYS A 32 -18.61 -8.00 12.25
C LYS A 32 -17.69 -6.80 12.22
N ARG A 33 -17.21 -6.36 13.39
CA ARG A 33 -16.22 -5.29 13.49
C ARG A 33 -14.92 -5.71 12.81
N ILE A 34 -14.51 -4.95 11.80
CA ILE A 34 -13.28 -5.13 11.04
C ILE A 34 -12.48 -3.84 10.95
N TYR A 35 -11.18 -3.97 10.71
CA TYR A 35 -10.23 -2.87 10.59
C TYR A 35 -9.43 -3.00 9.29
N PRO A 36 -9.10 -1.89 8.63
CA PRO A 36 -8.23 -1.95 7.46
C PRO A 36 -6.80 -2.33 7.86
N ILE A 37 -6.18 -3.20 7.07
CA ILE A 37 -4.75 -3.50 7.14
C ILE A 37 -4.01 -2.47 6.30
N GLY A 38 -3.60 -1.38 6.94
CA GLY A 38 -2.98 -0.24 6.30
C GLY A 38 -3.97 0.70 5.65
N ARG A 39 -3.45 1.55 4.77
CA ARG A 39 -4.22 2.63 4.16
C ARG A 39 -3.97 2.70 2.65
N LEU A 40 -4.97 3.18 1.94
CA LEU A 40 -4.89 3.77 0.61
C LEU A 40 -5.41 5.20 0.70
N ASP A 41 -4.82 6.10 -0.04
CA ASP A 41 -5.30 7.48 -0.13
C ASP A 41 -6.73 7.52 -0.69
N LYS A 42 -7.45 8.60 -0.40
CA LYS A 42 -8.82 8.80 -0.88
C LYS A 42 -8.93 8.72 -2.40
N ASP A 43 -7.93 9.26 -3.11
CA ASP A 43 -7.80 9.30 -4.55
C ASP A 43 -7.09 8.07 -5.17
N SER A 44 -6.84 7.04 -4.39
CA SER A 44 -6.25 5.76 -4.84
C SER A 44 -7.28 4.64 -4.71
N GLU A 45 -7.15 3.60 -5.53
CA GLU A 45 -8.04 2.44 -5.54
C GLU A 45 -7.27 1.12 -5.45
N GLY A 46 -7.98 0.02 -5.34
CA GLY A 46 -7.43 -1.32 -5.40
C GLY A 46 -7.50 -2.08 -4.08
N LEU A 47 -6.63 -3.07 -3.97
CA LEU A 47 -6.64 -4.05 -2.88
C LEU A 47 -6.44 -3.39 -1.50
N LEU A 48 -7.40 -3.61 -0.62
CA LEU A 48 -7.32 -3.25 0.78
C LEU A 48 -7.75 -4.46 1.62
N LEU A 49 -6.84 -4.98 2.43
CA LEU A 49 -7.15 -6.07 3.34
C LEU A 49 -7.86 -5.53 4.60
N MET A 50 -8.86 -6.27 5.07
CA MET A 50 -9.62 -5.99 6.29
C MET A 50 -9.51 -7.16 7.25
N THR A 51 -9.45 -6.91 8.54
CA THR A 51 -9.34 -7.96 9.56
C THR A 51 -10.07 -7.61 10.84
N ASN A 52 -10.48 -8.62 11.58
CA ASN A 52 -10.96 -8.48 12.97
C ASN A 52 -9.85 -8.74 14.01
N ASN A 53 -8.60 -8.95 13.58
CA ASN A 53 -7.44 -9.14 14.46
C ASN A 53 -6.41 -8.02 14.25
N GLY A 54 -6.30 -7.12 15.25
CA GLY A 54 -5.39 -5.98 15.19
C GLY A 54 -3.90 -6.33 15.15
N ASP A 55 -3.49 -7.49 15.70
CA ASP A 55 -2.08 -7.87 15.76
C ASP A 55 -1.47 -8.10 14.38
N ILE A 56 -2.26 -8.64 13.45
CA ILE A 56 -1.78 -8.90 12.09
C ILE A 56 -1.55 -7.61 11.30
N VAL A 57 -2.26 -6.53 11.63
CA VAL A 57 -2.12 -5.23 10.95
C VAL A 57 -0.66 -4.75 11.02
N ASN A 58 -0.08 -4.76 12.22
CA ASN A 58 1.29 -4.32 12.43
C ASN A 58 2.29 -5.23 11.71
N ARG A 59 2.10 -6.54 11.77
CA ARG A 59 2.99 -7.52 11.11
C ARG A 59 3.05 -7.31 9.60
N ILE A 60 1.92 -7.03 8.96
CA ILE A 60 1.85 -6.81 7.50
C ILE A 60 2.36 -5.42 7.11
N MET A 61 2.08 -4.39 7.91
CA MET A 61 2.23 -3.01 7.45
C MET A 61 3.56 -2.36 7.80
N ARG A 62 4.32 -2.87 8.77
CA ARG A 62 5.59 -2.25 9.16
C ARG A 62 6.63 -2.33 8.06
N ALA A 63 7.24 -1.19 7.75
CA ALA A 63 8.27 -1.08 6.73
C ALA A 63 9.53 -1.94 7.05
N GLY A 64 9.81 -2.20 8.33
CA GLY A 64 10.88 -3.09 8.77
C GLY A 64 10.73 -4.53 8.30
N ASN A 65 9.49 -4.99 8.12
CA ASN A 65 9.21 -6.36 7.68
C ASN A 65 9.36 -6.56 6.16
N MET A 66 9.63 -5.53 5.38
CA MET A 66 9.92 -5.59 3.94
C MET A 66 8.83 -6.26 3.08
N HIS A 67 7.58 -6.25 3.53
CA HIS A 67 6.48 -6.86 2.78
C HIS A 67 6.12 -6.08 1.53
N GLU A 68 6.10 -6.78 0.40
CA GLU A 68 5.84 -6.20 -0.91
C GLU A 68 4.38 -5.75 -1.09
N LYS A 69 4.23 -4.60 -1.73
CA LYS A 69 2.95 -4.09 -2.24
C LYS A 69 3.16 -3.67 -3.69
N GLU A 70 2.31 -4.15 -4.56
CA GLU A 70 2.39 -3.90 -6.00
C GLU A 70 1.31 -2.94 -6.45
N TYR A 71 1.68 -2.06 -7.37
CA TYR A 71 0.79 -1.03 -7.89
C TYR A 71 0.91 -0.91 -9.40
N ILE A 72 -0.22 -0.61 -10.05
CA ILE A 72 -0.28 -0.12 -11.42
C ILE A 72 -0.57 1.38 -11.37
N VAL A 73 0.27 2.15 -12.06
CA VAL A 73 0.25 3.61 -12.03
C VAL A 73 0.06 4.16 -13.42
N THR A 74 -0.94 5.03 -13.61
CA THR A 74 -1.15 5.79 -14.84
C THR A 74 -0.76 7.24 -14.60
N VAL A 75 0.01 7.81 -15.51
CA VAL A 75 0.56 9.17 -15.42
C VAL A 75 0.15 10.03 -16.61
N ASN A 76 0.26 11.35 -16.46
CA ASN A 76 -0.21 12.35 -17.40
C ASN A 76 0.58 12.46 -18.72
N LYS A 77 1.76 11.85 -18.81
CA LYS A 77 2.64 11.91 -19.99
C LYS A 77 3.35 10.58 -20.25
N PRO A 78 3.96 10.38 -21.44
CA PRO A 78 4.63 9.13 -21.78
C PRO A 78 5.74 8.78 -20.78
N VAL A 79 5.77 7.52 -20.36
CA VAL A 79 6.79 6.94 -19.48
C VAL A 79 8.08 6.74 -20.27
N THR A 80 9.20 7.27 -19.78
CA THR A 80 10.53 7.11 -20.37
C THR A 80 11.37 6.10 -19.57
N ASP A 81 12.40 5.53 -20.19
CA ASP A 81 13.30 4.59 -19.50
C ASP A 81 14.13 5.29 -18.41
N SER A 82 14.49 6.58 -18.63
CA SER A 82 15.15 7.38 -17.61
C SER A 82 14.28 7.61 -16.38
N PHE A 83 12.97 7.88 -16.58
CA PHE A 83 12.00 8.00 -15.49
C PHE A 83 11.89 6.69 -14.70
N LEU A 84 11.75 5.54 -15.38
CA LEU A 84 11.66 4.24 -14.71
C LEU A 84 12.92 3.90 -13.92
N ARG A 85 14.12 4.14 -14.50
CA ARG A 85 15.38 3.95 -13.77
C ARG A 85 15.52 4.88 -12.57
N GLY A 86 15.07 6.13 -12.69
CA GLY A 86 15.06 7.08 -11.59
C GLY A 86 14.18 6.62 -10.43
N LEU A 87 12.94 6.17 -10.71
CA LEU A 87 12.04 5.60 -9.71
C LEU A 87 12.65 4.37 -9.02
N ALA A 88 13.26 3.46 -9.79
CA ALA A 88 13.84 2.22 -9.29
C ALA A 88 15.07 2.46 -8.39
N GLY A 89 15.84 3.51 -8.66
CA GLY A 89 17.08 3.83 -7.95
C GLY A 89 16.91 4.40 -6.55
N GLY A 90 15.71 4.83 -6.21
CA GLY A 90 15.40 5.58 -4.99
C GLY A 90 15.32 7.08 -5.26
N VAL A 91 14.31 7.73 -4.66
CA VAL A 91 13.96 9.14 -4.88
C VAL A 91 14.04 9.91 -3.58
N PRO A 92 14.76 11.04 -3.51
CA PRO A 92 14.74 11.91 -2.34
C PRO A 92 13.39 12.61 -2.23
N LEU A 93 12.72 12.44 -1.11
CA LEU A 93 11.45 13.09 -0.77
C LEU A 93 11.73 14.15 0.29
N VAL A 94 12.15 15.35 -0.13
CA VAL A 94 12.62 16.43 0.74
C VAL A 94 11.61 16.78 1.83
N GLU A 95 10.32 16.89 1.48
CA GLU A 95 9.24 17.22 2.41
C GLU A 95 9.06 16.17 3.53
N LEU A 96 9.51 14.94 3.31
CA LEU A 96 9.44 13.85 4.29
C LEU A 96 10.79 13.59 4.96
N ASN A 97 11.81 14.36 4.62
CA ASN A 97 13.20 14.12 5.07
C ASN A 97 13.62 12.64 4.91
N ALA A 98 13.30 12.05 3.77
CA ALA A 98 13.51 10.62 3.51
C ALA A 98 13.88 10.36 2.05
N THR A 99 14.70 9.34 1.80
CA THR A 99 14.92 8.80 0.47
C THR A 99 14.19 7.46 0.35
N THR A 100 13.47 7.24 -0.75
CA THR A 100 12.79 5.97 -0.95
C THR A 100 13.77 4.83 -1.16
N ARG A 101 13.40 3.63 -0.74
CA ARG A 101 14.20 2.42 -1.01
C ARG A 101 14.20 2.14 -2.51
N LYS A 102 15.28 1.49 -2.99
CA LYS A 102 15.29 0.91 -4.34
C LYS A 102 14.13 -0.05 -4.50
N CYS A 103 13.53 -0.06 -5.67
CA CYS A 103 12.32 -0.83 -5.93
C CYS A 103 12.27 -1.36 -7.37
N LYS A 104 11.39 -2.36 -7.62
CA LYS A 104 11.15 -2.88 -8.96
C LYS A 104 10.16 -1.97 -9.67
N VAL A 105 10.51 -1.56 -10.90
CA VAL A 105 9.65 -0.74 -11.76
C VAL A 105 9.73 -1.28 -13.18
N TRP A 106 8.59 -1.38 -13.88
CA TRP A 106 8.54 -1.85 -15.27
C TRP A 106 7.46 -1.12 -16.07
N ARG A 107 7.68 -1.01 -17.37
CA ARG A 107 6.71 -0.42 -18.30
C ARG A 107 5.55 -1.40 -18.53
N ILE A 108 4.34 -0.88 -18.52
CA ILE A 108 3.11 -1.60 -18.91
C ILE A 108 2.57 -1.03 -20.23
N GLY A 109 2.57 0.29 -20.37
CA GLY A 109 2.04 0.97 -21.54
C GLY A 109 2.66 2.35 -21.73
N LYS A 110 2.17 3.09 -22.72
CA LYS A 110 2.71 4.43 -23.08
C LYS A 110 2.73 5.39 -21.88
N ARG A 111 1.69 5.39 -21.04
CA ARG A 111 1.53 6.24 -19.84
C ARG A 111 1.31 5.42 -18.58
N GLN A 112 1.74 4.15 -18.57
CA GLN A 112 1.45 3.24 -17.48
C GLN A 112 2.68 2.40 -17.13
N PHE A 113 2.90 2.22 -15.81
CA PHE A 113 3.99 1.38 -15.29
C PHE A 113 3.53 0.62 -14.03
N GLY A 114 4.23 -0.48 -13.74
CA GLY A 114 4.10 -1.23 -12.51
C GLY A 114 5.23 -0.87 -11.55
N ILE A 115 4.96 -0.92 -10.24
CA ILE A 115 5.95 -0.68 -9.19
C ILE A 115 5.68 -1.57 -7.98
N ILE A 116 6.74 -2.14 -7.40
CA ILE A 116 6.68 -2.91 -6.15
C ILE A 116 7.43 -2.16 -5.06
N LEU A 117 6.75 -1.87 -3.95
CA LEU A 117 7.30 -1.17 -2.79
C LEU A 117 7.29 -2.06 -1.55
N THR A 118 8.34 -1.96 -0.72
CA THR A 118 8.45 -2.62 0.60
C THR A 118 8.28 -1.65 1.76
N GLN A 119 8.03 -0.38 1.48
CA GLN A 119 7.76 0.67 2.46
C GLN A 119 6.47 1.42 2.09
N GLY A 120 5.97 2.29 2.98
CA GLY A 120 4.76 3.04 2.74
C GLY A 120 4.85 4.44 3.35
N LEU A 121 5.62 5.33 2.70
CA LEU A 121 5.66 6.74 3.07
C LEU A 121 4.37 7.44 2.61
N ASN A 122 4.05 8.56 3.26
CA ASN A 122 2.87 9.33 2.89
C ASN A 122 2.88 9.72 1.40
N ARG A 123 1.87 9.29 0.65
CA ARG A 123 1.70 9.54 -0.79
C ARG A 123 2.96 9.24 -1.63
N GLN A 124 3.71 8.21 -1.24
CA GLN A 124 5.06 7.91 -1.75
C GLN A 124 5.13 7.90 -3.27
N ILE A 125 4.31 7.11 -3.95
CA ILE A 125 4.35 6.96 -5.42
C ILE A 125 4.06 8.29 -6.11
N ARG A 126 3.09 9.08 -5.61
CA ARG A 126 2.75 10.39 -6.18
C ARG A 126 3.92 11.35 -6.05
N ARG A 127 4.55 11.45 -4.88
CA ARG A 127 5.74 12.28 -4.64
C ARG A 127 6.94 11.83 -5.47
N MET A 128 7.16 10.52 -5.62
CA MET A 128 8.20 9.98 -6.51
C MET A 128 7.99 10.41 -7.97
N CYS A 129 6.74 10.35 -8.45
CA CYS A 129 6.40 10.81 -9.81
C CYS A 129 6.57 12.32 -9.96
N GLU A 130 6.11 13.10 -8.99
CA GLU A 130 6.20 14.57 -8.96
C GLU A 130 7.67 15.04 -9.00
N TYR A 131 8.59 14.34 -8.31
CA TYR A 131 10.02 14.63 -8.35
C TYR A 131 10.59 14.63 -9.79
N PHE A 132 10.08 13.76 -10.67
CA PHE A 132 10.42 13.71 -12.09
C PHE A 132 9.49 14.53 -12.99
N GLY A 133 8.63 15.37 -12.40
CA GLY A 133 7.68 16.20 -13.14
C GLY A 133 6.53 15.43 -13.79
N TYR A 134 6.17 14.25 -13.25
CA TYR A 134 4.99 13.47 -13.65
C TYR A 134 3.87 13.65 -12.62
N ARG A 135 2.61 13.65 -13.10
CA ARG A 135 1.43 13.63 -12.25
C ARG A 135 0.73 12.28 -12.36
N VAL A 136 0.43 11.66 -11.23
CA VAL A 136 -0.34 10.40 -11.19
C VAL A 136 -1.81 10.69 -11.43
N GLU A 137 -2.39 10.10 -12.47
CA GLU A 137 -3.81 10.19 -12.82
C GLU A 137 -4.61 9.04 -12.18
N LYS A 138 -4.05 7.82 -12.21
CA LYS A 138 -4.68 6.64 -11.59
C LYS A 138 -3.64 5.82 -10.84
N LEU A 139 -4.00 5.34 -9.64
CA LEU A 139 -3.16 4.50 -8.80
C LEU A 139 -3.97 3.35 -8.25
N VAL A 140 -3.61 2.14 -8.66
CA VAL A 140 -4.30 0.90 -8.28
C VAL A 140 -3.33 -0.01 -7.55
N ARG A 141 -3.62 -0.38 -6.30
CA ARG A 141 -2.87 -1.44 -5.62
C ARG A 141 -3.41 -2.80 -6.03
N THR A 142 -2.58 -3.61 -6.68
CA THR A 142 -2.97 -4.90 -7.26
C THR A 142 -2.61 -6.09 -6.37
N ARG A 143 -1.60 -5.95 -5.49
CA ARG A 143 -1.15 -7.04 -4.63
C ARG A 143 -0.61 -6.53 -3.29
N ILE A 144 -0.84 -7.31 -2.25
CA ILE A 144 -0.18 -7.20 -0.93
C ILE A 144 0.35 -8.59 -0.57
N MET A 145 1.68 -8.75 -0.50
CA MET A 145 2.33 -10.05 -0.27
C MET A 145 1.85 -11.09 -1.29
N ASN A 146 1.17 -12.15 -0.83
CA ASN A 146 0.61 -13.22 -1.67
C ASN A 146 -0.86 -13.01 -2.04
N ILE A 147 -1.51 -11.95 -1.58
CA ILE A 147 -2.91 -11.67 -1.88
C ILE A 147 -2.98 -10.74 -3.09
N GLU A 148 -3.66 -11.18 -4.13
CA GLU A 148 -3.86 -10.43 -5.37
C GLU A 148 -5.30 -9.92 -5.48
N LEU A 149 -5.45 -8.74 -6.08
CA LEU A 149 -6.76 -8.13 -6.36
C LEU A 149 -7.57 -9.00 -7.35
N GLY A 150 -6.90 -9.57 -8.35
CA GLY A 150 -7.54 -10.34 -9.41
C GLY A 150 -8.69 -9.58 -10.07
N ASP A 151 -9.78 -10.29 -10.34
CA ASP A 151 -10.98 -9.75 -10.97
C ASP A 151 -12.01 -9.17 -10.00
N LEU A 152 -11.62 -8.93 -8.74
CA LEU A 152 -12.52 -8.36 -7.73
C LEU A 152 -13.00 -6.97 -8.17
N LYS A 153 -14.30 -6.82 -8.35
CA LYS A 153 -14.91 -5.56 -8.82
C LYS A 153 -14.77 -4.45 -7.78
N ALA A 154 -14.57 -3.23 -8.25
CA ALA A 154 -14.52 -2.06 -7.36
C ALA A 154 -15.78 -1.96 -6.50
N GLY A 155 -15.58 -1.71 -5.20
CA GLY A 155 -16.67 -1.64 -4.24
C GLY A 155 -17.14 -2.99 -3.67
N THR A 156 -16.54 -4.10 -4.09
CA THR A 156 -16.86 -5.42 -3.56
C THR A 156 -15.74 -5.95 -2.66
N TYR A 157 -16.05 -7.00 -1.91
CA TYR A 157 -15.08 -7.73 -1.09
C TYR A 157 -15.31 -9.24 -1.20
N ARG A 158 -14.28 -10.02 -0.90
CA ARG A 158 -14.36 -11.48 -0.75
C ARG A 158 -13.62 -11.95 0.51
N GLU A 159 -13.83 -13.16 0.94
CA GLU A 159 -12.99 -13.79 1.94
C GLU A 159 -11.68 -14.25 1.31
N VAL A 160 -10.58 -14.02 2.01
CA VAL A 160 -9.30 -14.64 1.67
C VAL A 160 -9.44 -16.15 1.79
N THR A 161 -9.03 -16.88 0.77
CA THR A 161 -9.14 -18.34 0.76
C THR A 161 -8.27 -18.98 1.87
N PRO A 162 -8.60 -20.21 2.33
CA PRO A 162 -7.78 -20.90 3.33
C PRO A 162 -6.31 -21.04 2.90
N GLN A 163 -6.05 -21.25 1.62
CA GLN A 163 -4.69 -21.36 1.08
C GLN A 163 -3.95 -20.03 1.10
N GLU A 164 -4.59 -18.95 0.62
CA GLU A 164 -4.05 -17.58 0.70
C GLU A 164 -3.76 -17.18 2.15
N TYR A 165 -4.70 -17.49 3.06
CA TYR A 165 -4.54 -17.23 4.48
C TYR A 165 -3.35 -17.98 5.08
N LYS A 166 -3.21 -19.28 4.81
CA LYS A 166 -2.10 -20.12 5.30
C LYS A 166 -0.75 -19.56 4.84
N GLU A 167 -0.65 -19.19 3.57
CA GLU A 167 0.57 -18.61 3.01
C GLU A 167 0.85 -17.22 3.60
N LEU A 168 -0.16 -16.37 3.75
CA LEU A 168 -0.01 -15.06 4.39
C LEU A 168 0.54 -15.22 5.82
N MET A 169 -0.01 -16.16 6.59
CA MET A 169 0.44 -16.42 7.96
C MET A 169 1.87 -16.96 8.01
N ARG A 170 2.28 -17.78 7.03
CA ARG A 170 3.66 -18.25 6.87
C ARG A 170 4.61 -17.08 6.62
N LEU A 171 4.25 -16.18 5.71
CA LEU A 171 5.05 -15.01 5.34
C LEU A 171 5.21 -13.99 6.48
N VAL A 172 4.20 -13.88 7.37
CA VAL A 172 4.26 -12.94 8.51
C VAL A 172 4.79 -13.57 9.80
N LYS A 173 5.16 -14.85 9.79
CA LYS A 173 5.57 -15.57 10.99
C LYS A 173 6.72 -14.89 11.73
N ASP A 174 7.73 -14.43 10.99
CA ASP A 174 8.93 -13.81 11.52
C ASP A 174 8.82 -12.27 11.57
N SER A 175 7.63 -11.73 11.31
CA SER A 175 7.39 -10.30 11.29
C SER A 175 7.20 -9.74 12.70
N SER A 176 7.95 -8.67 13.01
CA SER A 176 7.91 -8.01 14.32
C SER A 176 6.66 -7.14 14.50
N ASN A 177 6.10 -7.16 15.73
CA ASN A 177 5.11 -6.19 16.20
C ASN A 177 5.74 -5.03 16.97
N THR A 178 7.03 -5.13 17.33
CA THR A 178 7.75 -4.09 18.09
C THR A 178 8.16 -2.93 17.19
N THR A 179 8.05 -1.71 17.71
CA THR A 179 8.60 -0.52 17.05
C THR A 179 10.12 -0.56 17.20
N VAL A 180 10.86 -0.56 16.09
CA VAL A 180 12.29 -0.29 16.13
C VAL A 180 12.43 1.19 16.47
N ILE A 181 12.68 1.50 17.72
CA ILE A 181 13.11 2.84 18.14
C ILE A 181 14.54 2.96 17.60
N HIS A 182 14.73 3.71 16.53
CA HIS A 182 16.06 4.19 16.19
C HIS A 182 16.48 5.09 17.34
N GLY A 183 17.39 4.59 18.18
CA GLY A 183 18.01 5.36 19.24
C GLY A 183 18.52 6.66 18.62
N ARG A 184 18.08 7.78 19.16
CA ARG A 184 18.80 9.03 19.03
C ARG A 184 20.13 8.74 19.74
N ASP A 185 21.21 8.61 18.97
CA ASP A 185 22.55 8.70 19.55
C ASP A 185 22.62 10.05 20.25
N GLY A 186 22.56 10.00 21.56
CA GLY A 186 22.91 11.08 22.43
C GLY A 186 24.40 11.33 22.25
N GLY A 187 24.75 12.27 21.39
CA GLY A 187 26.07 12.89 21.34
C GLY A 187 26.14 13.89 22.49
N ASP A 188 26.59 13.41 23.64
CA ASP A 188 27.13 14.24 24.73
C ASP A 188 28.51 14.74 24.30
N ARG A 189 28.70 16.05 24.23
CA ARG A 189 29.80 16.96 24.68
C ARG A 189 29.96 18.16 23.75
#